data_f0cbe29f3949304804d9aa1ef0fa0e9c
#
_entry.id   f0cbe29f3949304804d9aa1ef0fa0e9c
#
_cell.length_a   1.000
_cell.length_b   1.000
_cell.length_c   1.000
_cell.angle_alpha   90.00
_cell.angle_beta   90.00
_cell.angle_gamma   90.00
#
_symmetry.space_group_name_H-M   'P 1'
#
loop_
_entity.id
_entity.type
_entity.pdbx_description
1 polymer ?
#
loop_
_entity_poly.entity_id
_entity_poly.type
_entity_poly.pdbx_seq_one_letter_code
_entity_poly.pdbx_strand_id
1 'polypeptide(L)'
;MGSSISSKRHEALNSFSREYHYCLSFSWKVRKGLSNHVSFERIKTYCDWFFANYLNRLIQDEEKFLLLHLDEESSLVRKIRAEHRRFRRLFTETEDLEKALHYIEEELDRSARFKEKELFAIIEEEIPSETLDKVVSLRPEVLFIENTKDKFWL
;
A
#
# COMPACT_ATOMS: atom_id res chain seq x y z
N MET A 1 -21.89 -7.41 20.66
CA MET A 1 -21.25 -7.03 20.75
C MET A 1 -20.25 -7.02 20.63
N GLY A 2 -20.08 -7.24 20.44
CA GLY A 2 -19.08 -7.27 20.78
C GLY A 2 -18.24 -6.96 20.02
N SER A 3 -18.37 -7.00 19.51
CA SER A 3 -17.58 -6.63 18.96
C SER A 3 -16.93 -5.57 18.89
N SER A 4 -17.24 -5.06 18.96
CA SER A 4 -16.61 -3.85 19.02
C SER A 4 -15.44 -3.82 19.85
N ILE A 5 -15.36 -4.64 20.70
CA ILE A 5 -14.32 -4.75 21.56
C ILE A 5 -13.07 -5.02 20.89
N SER A 6 -13.08 -6.08 20.19
CA SER A 6 -11.91 -6.54 19.51
C SER A 6 -11.62 -5.65 18.35
N SER A 7 -12.51 -4.75 18.06
CA SER A 7 -12.30 -3.92 16.91
C SER A 7 -11.30 -2.81 17.14
N LYS A 8 -10.88 -2.61 18.36
CA LYS A 8 -9.90 -1.56 18.62
C LYS A 8 -8.53 -2.02 18.17
N ARG A 9 -8.13 -1.53 17.03
CA ARG A 9 -6.89 -1.87 16.38
C ARG A 9 -5.72 -1.18 17.05
N HIS A 10 -4.55 -1.85 17.09
CA HIS A 10 -3.34 -1.23 17.62
C HIS A 10 -2.97 0.00 16.80
N GLU A 11 -2.42 1.02 17.45
CA GLU A 11 -2.06 2.27 16.78
C GLU A 11 -1.09 2.05 15.62
N ALA A 12 -0.16 1.10 15.74
CA ALA A 12 0.76 0.77 14.66
C ALA A 12 0.00 0.40 13.39
N LEU A 13 -1.06 -0.40 13.53
CA LEU A 13 -1.86 -0.83 12.39
C LEU A 13 -2.71 0.30 11.84
N ASN A 14 -3.18 1.21 12.68
CA ASN A 14 -3.92 2.38 12.22
C ASN A 14 -3.05 3.25 11.33
N SER A 15 -1.76 3.37 11.65
CA SER A 15 -0.82 4.12 10.83
C SER A 15 -0.69 3.51 9.44
N PHE A 16 -0.53 2.18 9.36
CA PHE A 16 -0.48 1.48 8.06
C PHE A 16 -1.80 1.59 7.32
N SER A 17 -2.93 1.50 8.05
CA SER A 17 -4.25 1.63 7.45
C SER A 17 -4.43 2.97 6.73
N ARG A 18 -3.95 4.05 7.34
CA ARG A 18 -4.03 5.37 6.70
C ARG A 18 -3.29 5.38 5.37
N GLU A 19 -2.12 4.74 5.32
CA GLU A 19 -1.35 4.68 4.07
C GLU A 19 -2.02 3.77 3.04
N TYR A 20 -2.71 2.73 3.47
CA TYR A 20 -3.50 1.91 2.54
C TYR A 20 -4.63 2.73 1.92
N HIS A 21 -5.21 3.66 2.69
CA HIS A 21 -6.22 4.56 2.13
C HIS A 21 -5.61 5.50 1.08
N TYR A 22 -4.35 5.93 1.26
CA TYR A 22 -3.65 6.68 0.23
C TYR A 22 -3.51 5.84 -1.04
N CYS A 23 -3.22 4.55 -0.89
CA CYS A 23 -3.12 3.63 -2.03
C CYS A 23 -4.46 3.45 -2.74
N LEU A 24 -5.55 3.35 -1.98
CA LEU A 24 -6.88 3.23 -2.58
C LEU A 24 -7.26 4.49 -3.37
N SER A 25 -6.97 5.65 -2.80
CA SER A 25 -7.21 6.92 -3.47
C SER A 25 -6.37 7.05 -4.74
N PHE A 26 -5.10 6.65 -4.67
CA PHE A 26 -4.20 6.62 -5.83
C PHE A 26 -4.78 5.73 -6.93
N SER A 27 -5.19 4.51 -6.57
CA SER A 27 -5.75 3.57 -7.55
C SER A 27 -6.99 4.13 -8.22
N TRP A 28 -7.85 4.81 -7.46
CA TRP A 28 -9.04 5.44 -8.00
C TRP A 28 -8.67 6.52 -9.03
N LYS A 29 -7.66 7.33 -8.74
CA LYS A 29 -7.23 8.40 -9.66
C LYS A 29 -6.70 7.81 -10.96
N VAL A 30 -5.88 6.76 -10.87
CA VAL A 30 -5.35 6.10 -12.06
C VAL A 30 -6.49 5.52 -12.91
N ARG A 31 -7.43 4.84 -12.25
CA ARG A 31 -8.60 4.26 -12.92
C ARG A 31 -9.41 5.34 -13.61
N LYS A 32 -9.60 6.47 -12.94
CA LYS A 32 -10.35 7.60 -13.50
C LYS A 32 -9.65 8.15 -14.73
N GLY A 33 -8.33 8.33 -14.67
CA GLY A 33 -7.56 8.80 -15.80
C GLY A 33 -7.66 7.87 -16.99
N LEU A 34 -7.54 6.57 -16.76
CA LEU A 34 -7.66 5.56 -17.81
C LEU A 34 -9.05 5.59 -18.43
N SER A 35 -10.07 5.69 -17.59
CA SER A 35 -11.47 5.74 -18.04
C SER A 35 -11.76 6.98 -18.89
N ASN A 36 -11.11 8.09 -18.58
CA ASN A 36 -11.28 9.35 -19.30
C ASN A 36 -10.31 9.51 -20.47
N HIS A 37 -9.59 8.44 -20.80
CA HIS A 37 -8.64 8.43 -21.93
C HIS A 37 -7.53 9.48 -21.80
N VAL A 38 -7.11 9.77 -20.59
CA VAL A 38 -5.96 10.64 -20.33
C VAL A 38 -4.72 9.93 -20.86
N SER A 39 -3.74 10.68 -21.37
CA SER A 39 -2.54 10.07 -21.91
C SER A 39 -1.81 9.24 -20.85
N PHE A 40 -1.26 8.10 -21.27
CA PHE A 40 -0.60 7.19 -20.33
C PHE A 40 0.63 7.85 -19.70
N GLU A 41 1.30 8.72 -20.43
CA GLU A 41 2.48 9.41 -19.92
C GLU A 41 2.13 10.35 -18.76
N ARG A 42 1.01 11.04 -18.84
CA ARG A 42 0.56 11.90 -17.75
C ARG A 42 0.25 11.10 -16.50
N ILE A 43 -0.46 9.99 -16.69
CA ILE A 43 -0.81 9.10 -15.56
C ILE A 43 0.47 8.51 -14.96
N LYS A 44 1.40 8.07 -15.82
CA LYS A 44 2.65 7.47 -15.37
C LYS A 44 3.49 8.45 -14.56
N THR A 45 3.51 9.71 -14.95
CA THR A 45 4.24 10.73 -14.20
C THR A 45 3.74 10.81 -12.75
N TYR A 46 2.43 10.75 -12.57
CA TYR A 46 1.83 10.74 -11.24
C TYR A 46 2.19 9.46 -10.50
N CYS A 47 2.16 8.32 -11.19
CA CYS A 47 2.53 7.04 -10.59
C CYS A 47 3.97 7.05 -10.09
N ASP A 48 4.89 7.59 -10.88
CA ASP A 48 6.29 7.68 -10.49
C ASP A 48 6.45 8.53 -9.23
N TRP A 49 5.73 9.64 -9.18
CA TRP A 49 5.75 10.52 -8.02
C TRP A 49 5.21 9.80 -6.77
N PHE A 50 4.09 9.11 -6.91
CA PHE A 50 3.48 8.40 -5.78
C PHE A 50 4.40 7.28 -5.26
N PHE A 51 5.00 6.54 -6.18
CA PHE A 51 5.92 5.47 -5.80
C PHE A 51 7.11 6.04 -5.03
N ALA A 52 7.75 7.08 -5.57
CA ALA A 52 8.94 7.65 -4.98
C ALA A 52 8.68 8.28 -3.61
N ASN A 53 7.49 8.85 -3.41
CA ASN A 53 7.20 9.61 -2.20
C ASN A 53 6.41 8.83 -1.14
N TYR A 54 5.70 7.77 -1.53
CA TYR A 54 4.84 7.05 -0.59
C TYR A 54 4.96 5.53 -0.67
N LEU A 55 4.78 4.94 -1.85
CA LEU A 55 4.64 3.50 -1.95
C LEU A 55 5.95 2.76 -1.67
N ASN A 56 7.06 3.26 -2.16
CA ASN A 56 8.35 2.60 -1.94
C ASN A 56 8.65 2.50 -0.45
N ARG A 57 8.41 3.57 0.29
CA ARG A 57 8.64 3.58 1.72
C ARG A 57 7.65 2.66 2.44
N LEU A 58 6.39 2.67 2.03
CA LEU A 58 5.39 1.79 2.63
C LEU A 58 5.80 0.33 2.48
N ILE A 59 6.25 -0.07 1.29
CA ILE A 59 6.73 -1.42 1.04
C ILE A 59 7.91 -1.75 1.96
N GLN A 60 8.88 -0.86 2.07
CA GLN A 60 10.04 -1.06 2.93
C GLN A 60 9.62 -1.18 4.40
N ASP A 61 8.69 -0.34 4.84
CA ASP A 61 8.23 -0.35 6.22
C ASP A 61 7.44 -1.61 6.54
N GLU A 62 6.63 -2.11 5.61
CA GLU A 62 5.92 -3.36 5.81
C GLU A 62 6.89 -4.50 6.03
N GLU A 63 7.96 -4.55 5.25
CA GLU A 63 8.95 -5.61 5.37
C GLU A 63 9.75 -5.49 6.65
N LYS A 64 10.13 -4.28 7.00
CA LYS A 64 10.97 -4.02 8.16
C LYS A 64 10.21 -4.12 9.49
N PHE A 65 8.99 -3.61 9.54
CA PHE A 65 8.26 -3.48 10.79
C PHE A 65 7.19 -4.55 11.00
N LEU A 66 6.73 -5.20 9.96
CA LEU A 66 5.66 -6.19 10.05
C LEU A 66 6.13 -7.59 9.66
N LEU A 67 6.52 -7.77 8.40
CA LEU A 67 6.86 -9.12 7.90
C LEU A 67 8.05 -9.74 8.62
N LEU A 68 8.98 -8.93 9.06
CA LEU A 68 10.17 -9.42 9.76
C LEU A 68 9.79 -10.20 11.02
N HIS A 69 8.66 -9.89 11.62
CA HIS A 69 8.20 -10.53 12.86
C HIS A 69 7.27 -11.72 12.61
N LEU A 70 7.04 -12.08 11.35
CA LEU A 70 6.17 -13.19 10.98
C LEU A 70 7.01 -14.32 10.41
N ASP A 71 6.40 -15.51 10.26
CA ASP A 71 7.07 -16.67 9.71
C ASP A 71 7.35 -16.48 8.22
N GLU A 72 8.65 -16.44 7.87
CA GLU A 72 9.10 -16.28 6.48
C GLU A 72 8.62 -17.41 5.58
N GLU A 73 8.30 -18.56 6.16
CA GLU A 73 7.85 -19.71 5.38
C GLU A 73 6.33 -19.71 5.14
N SER A 74 5.60 -18.79 5.77
CA SER A 74 4.16 -18.76 5.59
C SER A 74 3.78 -18.32 4.18
N SER A 75 2.66 -18.84 3.69
CA SER A 75 2.19 -18.48 2.36
C SER A 75 1.80 -16.99 2.31
N LEU A 76 1.34 -16.43 3.42
CA LEU A 76 0.98 -15.02 3.50
C LEU A 76 2.20 -14.13 3.29
N VAL A 77 3.29 -14.39 4.02
CA VAL A 77 4.51 -13.58 3.89
C VAL A 77 5.09 -13.70 2.48
N ARG A 78 5.13 -14.92 1.95
CA ARG A 78 5.63 -15.16 0.60
C ARG A 78 4.81 -14.40 -0.45
N LYS A 79 3.49 -14.42 -0.28
CA LYS A 79 2.59 -13.71 -1.20
C LYS A 79 2.87 -12.21 -1.18
N ILE A 80 3.00 -11.62 0.00
CA ILE A 80 3.22 -10.19 0.13
C ILE A 80 4.57 -9.79 -0.45
N ARG A 81 5.62 -10.57 -0.17
CA ARG A 81 6.94 -10.28 -0.74
C ARG A 81 6.93 -10.38 -2.27
N ALA A 82 6.20 -11.34 -2.82
CA ALA A 82 6.07 -11.48 -4.27
C ALA A 82 5.32 -10.29 -4.85
N GLU A 83 4.28 -9.80 -4.16
CA GLU A 83 3.56 -8.59 -4.58
C GLU A 83 4.47 -7.39 -4.59
N HIS A 84 5.31 -7.24 -3.58
CA HIS A 84 6.25 -6.11 -3.52
C HIS A 84 7.20 -6.11 -4.73
N ARG A 85 7.73 -7.28 -5.08
CA ARG A 85 8.61 -7.40 -6.26
C ARG A 85 7.86 -7.05 -7.53
N ARG A 86 6.60 -7.51 -7.63
CA ARG A 86 5.77 -7.22 -8.80
C ARG A 86 5.46 -5.73 -8.92
N PHE A 87 5.13 -5.05 -7.81
CA PHE A 87 4.89 -3.62 -7.84
C PHE A 87 6.12 -2.87 -8.33
N ARG A 88 7.31 -3.24 -7.86
CA ARG A 88 8.53 -2.60 -8.33
C ARG A 88 8.71 -2.75 -9.84
N ARG A 89 8.39 -3.93 -10.38
CA ARG A 89 8.44 -4.14 -11.83
C ARG A 89 7.41 -3.31 -12.57
N LEU A 90 6.17 -3.31 -12.07
CA LEU A 90 5.09 -2.58 -12.74
C LEU A 90 5.34 -1.06 -12.78
N PHE A 91 5.85 -0.52 -11.68
CA PHE A 91 6.11 0.92 -11.60
C PHE A 91 7.34 1.34 -12.41
N THR A 92 8.20 0.41 -12.79
CA THR A 92 9.36 0.71 -13.63
C THR A 92 9.14 0.37 -15.10
N GLU A 93 7.96 -0.16 -15.45
CA GLU A 93 7.64 -0.49 -16.83
C GLU A 93 7.61 0.77 -17.70
N THR A 94 8.25 0.72 -18.88
CA THR A 94 8.32 1.88 -19.77
C THR A 94 7.80 1.62 -21.18
N GLU A 95 7.60 0.36 -21.55
CA GLU A 95 7.21 0.02 -22.92
C GLU A 95 5.71 -0.18 -23.10
N ASP A 96 5.08 -0.93 -22.23
CA ASP A 96 3.64 -1.15 -22.31
C ASP A 96 2.97 -0.45 -21.15
N LEU A 97 2.85 0.88 -21.25
CA LEU A 97 2.31 1.69 -20.18
C LEU A 97 0.84 1.41 -19.92
N GLU A 98 0.06 1.19 -20.95
CA GLU A 98 -1.37 0.93 -20.76
C GLU A 98 -1.60 -0.28 -19.89
N LYS A 99 -0.94 -1.38 -20.23
CA LYS A 99 -1.08 -2.62 -19.49
C LYS A 99 -0.58 -2.46 -18.06
N ALA A 100 0.57 -1.83 -17.90
CA ALA A 100 1.15 -1.60 -16.57
C ALA A 100 0.21 -0.77 -15.69
N LEU A 101 -0.38 0.29 -16.23
CA LEU A 101 -1.26 1.17 -15.46
C LEU A 101 -2.54 0.45 -15.04
N HIS A 102 -3.10 -0.41 -15.91
CA HIS A 102 -4.26 -1.20 -15.54
C HIS A 102 -3.94 -2.19 -14.40
N TYR A 103 -2.79 -2.86 -14.48
CA TYR A 103 -2.37 -3.76 -13.42
C TYR A 103 -2.09 -3.00 -12.11
N ILE A 104 -1.44 -1.84 -12.20
CA ILE A 104 -1.12 -1.04 -11.02
C ILE A 104 -2.39 -0.66 -10.25
N GLU A 105 -3.38 -0.10 -10.91
CA GLU A 105 -4.56 0.36 -10.21
C GLU A 105 -5.36 -0.81 -9.63
N GLU A 106 -5.46 -1.89 -10.38
CA GLU A 106 -6.23 -3.03 -9.94
C GLU A 106 -5.55 -3.78 -8.79
N GLU A 107 -4.27 -4.03 -8.94
CA GLU A 107 -3.55 -4.86 -7.97
C GLU A 107 -3.23 -4.10 -6.69
N LEU A 108 -2.97 -2.80 -6.77
CA LEU A 108 -2.68 -2.03 -5.57
C LEU A 108 -3.95 -1.86 -4.72
N ASP A 109 -5.10 -1.64 -5.36
CA ASP A 109 -6.39 -1.57 -4.68
C ASP A 109 -6.65 -2.89 -3.93
N ARG A 110 -6.50 -4.01 -4.65
CA ARG A 110 -6.72 -5.34 -4.08
C ARG A 110 -5.77 -5.63 -2.92
N SER A 111 -4.50 -5.27 -3.09
CA SER A 111 -3.48 -5.51 -2.08
C SER A 111 -3.76 -4.72 -0.80
N ALA A 112 -4.14 -3.45 -0.93
CA ALA A 112 -4.45 -2.62 0.23
C ALA A 112 -5.61 -3.20 1.03
N ARG A 113 -6.66 -3.65 0.37
CA ARG A 113 -7.82 -4.25 1.03
C ARG A 113 -7.48 -5.60 1.67
N PHE A 114 -6.68 -6.40 0.98
CA PHE A 114 -6.23 -7.69 1.49
C PHE A 114 -5.42 -7.52 2.78
N LYS A 115 -4.49 -6.56 2.77
CA LYS A 115 -3.63 -6.34 3.94
C LYS A 115 -4.41 -5.86 5.14
N GLU A 116 -5.35 -4.97 4.93
CA GLU A 116 -6.16 -4.46 6.02
C GLU A 116 -7.01 -5.55 6.66
N LYS A 117 -7.44 -6.51 5.89
CA LYS A 117 -8.28 -7.61 6.37
C LYS A 117 -7.45 -8.80 6.85
N GLU A 118 -6.62 -9.36 5.96
CA GLU A 118 -5.93 -10.62 6.26
C GLU A 118 -4.61 -10.43 7.00
N LEU A 119 -3.78 -9.50 6.56
CA LEU A 119 -2.49 -9.28 7.20
C LEU A 119 -2.67 -8.76 8.62
N PHE A 120 -3.56 -7.82 8.82
CA PHE A 120 -3.77 -7.24 10.16
C PHE A 120 -4.27 -8.29 11.15
N ALA A 121 -5.12 -9.21 10.72
CA ALA A 121 -5.61 -10.27 11.59
C ALA A 121 -4.46 -11.16 12.07
N ILE A 122 -3.54 -11.49 11.18
CA ILE A 122 -2.37 -12.30 11.52
C ILE A 122 -1.42 -11.53 12.44
N ILE A 123 -1.21 -10.26 12.16
CA ILE A 123 -0.34 -9.41 12.99
C ILE A 123 -0.86 -9.33 14.40
N GLU A 124 -2.15 -9.10 14.58
CA GLU A 124 -2.75 -9.00 15.91
C GLU A 124 -2.66 -10.32 16.67
N GLU A 125 -2.69 -11.42 15.96
CA GLU A 125 -2.57 -12.73 16.56
C GLU A 125 -1.13 -13.10 16.93
N GLU A 126 -0.18 -12.75 16.07
CA GLU A 126 1.20 -13.27 16.17
C GLU A 126 2.25 -12.30 16.67
N ILE A 127 2.02 -11.00 16.55
CA ILE A 127 3.02 -10.01 17.00
C ILE A 127 2.61 -9.43 18.35
N PRO A 128 3.47 -9.53 19.37
CA PRO A 128 3.14 -8.98 20.68
C PRO A 128 2.92 -7.47 20.65
N SER A 129 2.02 -7.00 21.50
CA SER A 129 1.72 -5.58 21.61
C SER A 129 2.95 -4.72 21.87
N GLU A 130 3.88 -5.22 22.71
CA GLU A 130 5.11 -4.47 22.99
C GLU A 130 5.95 -4.27 21.74
N THR A 131 5.97 -5.24 20.84
CA THR A 131 6.69 -5.13 19.58
C THR A 131 6.03 -4.07 18.70
N LEU A 132 4.70 -4.06 18.66
CA LEU A 132 3.97 -3.05 17.89
C LEU A 132 4.15 -1.65 18.48
N ASP A 133 4.28 -1.54 19.80
CA ASP A 133 4.56 -0.26 20.45
C ASP A 133 5.89 0.32 19.97
N LYS A 134 6.88 -0.55 19.76
CA LYS A 134 8.18 -0.12 19.22
C LYS A 134 8.05 0.39 17.79
N VAL A 135 7.18 -0.22 17.00
CA VAL A 135 6.92 0.23 15.64
C VAL A 135 6.40 1.67 15.67
N VAL A 136 5.46 1.97 16.58
CA VAL A 136 4.92 3.31 16.73
C VAL A 136 6.04 4.31 17.03
N SER A 137 6.95 3.97 17.91
CA SER A 137 8.01 4.90 18.30
C SER A 137 9.08 5.07 17.23
N LEU A 138 9.28 4.08 16.36
CA LEU A 138 10.33 4.12 15.34
C LEU A 138 9.84 4.61 13.98
N ARG A 139 8.53 4.62 13.76
CA ARG A 139 7.95 4.95 12.48
C ARG A 139 7.06 6.17 12.57
N PRO A 140 7.56 7.34 12.12
CA PRO A 140 6.74 8.54 12.18
C PRO A 140 5.52 8.42 11.26
N GLU A 141 4.45 9.14 11.63
CA GLU A 141 3.25 9.16 10.83
C GLU A 141 3.55 9.78 9.46
N VAL A 142 2.98 9.19 8.42
CA VAL A 142 3.14 9.67 7.05
C VAL A 142 1.86 10.38 6.64
N LEU A 143 1.96 11.69 6.41
CA LEU A 143 0.83 12.49 5.96
C LEU A 143 0.88 12.62 4.45
N PHE A 144 -0.28 12.47 3.81
CA PHE A 144 -0.35 12.58 2.36
C PHE A 144 -0.48 14.04 1.94
N ILE A 145 0.42 14.48 1.07
CA ILE A 145 0.37 15.82 0.47
C ILE A 145 0.27 15.62 -1.04
N GLU A 146 -0.87 15.99 -1.60
CA GLU A 146 -1.16 15.75 -3.00
C GLU A 146 -0.23 16.49 -3.94
N ASN A 147 0.11 15.85 -5.06
CA ASN A 147 0.82 16.48 -6.15
C ASN A 147 -0.21 17.16 -7.06
N THR A 148 -0.25 18.48 -7.00
CA THR A 148 -1.24 19.25 -7.74
C THR A 148 -0.74 19.76 -9.08
N LYS A 149 0.44 19.33 -9.52
CA LYS A 149 1.01 19.81 -10.79
C LYS A 149 0.17 19.43 -12.00
N ASP A 150 -0.44 18.25 -11.97
CA ASP A 150 -1.30 17.78 -13.04
C ASP A 150 -2.39 16.90 -12.48
N LYS A 151 -3.54 17.49 -12.20
CA LYS A 151 -4.68 16.74 -11.66
C LYS A 151 -5.43 16.06 -12.80
N PHE A 152 -4.79 15.09 -13.41
CA PHE A 152 -5.30 14.40 -14.61
C PHE A 152 -6.63 13.65 -14.39
N TRP A 153 -6.98 13.39 -13.15
CA TRP A 153 -8.20 12.65 -12.82
C TRP A 153 -9.46 13.53 -12.79
N LEU A 154 -9.33 14.82 -12.92
CA LEU A 154 -10.47 15.75 -12.90
C LEU A 154 -11.23 15.78 -14.22
#